data_5469c8ea1d4af451fd1f77459bf01dff
#
_entry.id   5469c8ea1d4af451fd1f77459bf01dff
#
_cell.length_a   1.000
_cell.length_b   1.000
_cell.length_c   1.000
_cell.angle_alpha   90.00
_cell.angle_beta   90.00
_cell.angle_gamma   90.00
#
_symmetry.space_group_name_H-M   'P 1'
#
loop_
_entity.id
_entity.type
_entity.pdbx_description
1 polymer ?
#
loop_
_entity_poly.entity_id
_entity_poly.type
_entity_poly.pdbx_seq_one_letter_code
_entity_poly.pdbx_strand_id
1 'polypeptide(L)'
;MSALTRTQATPALTLSEDGHAVTTSLVVASHFGKRHADVLRAIETLGCSPEFAERNFAFSTYTVAGGKKSRREEPMCTITRDGFTLLAMGFTGPEAMRWKEAYIAAFNAMEARLH
;
A
#
# COMPACT_ATOMS: atom_id res chain seq x y z
N MET A 1 22.26 10.28 -11.06
CA MET A 1 21.70 10.15 -11.06
C MET A 1 20.71 10.01 -11.43
N SER A 2 20.28 10.06 -10.71
CA SER A 2 19.68 10.01 -11.89
C SER A 2 18.19 10.06 -11.81
N ALA A 3 17.56 10.36 -12.94
CA ALA A 3 16.12 10.47 -13.02
C ALA A 3 15.46 9.17 -12.59
N LEU A 4 16.10 8.06 -12.89
CA LEU A 4 15.58 6.75 -12.55
C LEU A 4 15.33 6.63 -11.06
N THR A 5 16.29 7.07 -10.27
CA THR A 5 16.16 7.00 -8.83
C THR A 5 14.97 7.79 -8.35
N ARG A 6 14.78 8.98 -8.90
CA ARG A 6 13.66 9.79 -8.48
C ARG A 6 12.33 9.17 -8.86
N THR A 7 12.27 8.59 -10.05
CA THR A 7 11.05 7.94 -10.50
C THR A 7 10.67 6.81 -9.55
N GLN A 8 11.66 6.04 -9.13
CA GLN A 8 11.41 4.92 -8.26
C GLN A 8 10.94 5.35 -6.88
N ALA A 9 11.21 6.60 -6.50
CA ALA A 9 10.83 7.08 -5.18
C ALA A 9 9.41 7.59 -5.13
N THR A 10 8.65 7.49 -6.24
CA THR A 10 7.28 7.98 -6.28
C THR A 10 6.31 6.81 -6.25
N PRO A 11 5.63 6.59 -5.13
CA PRO A 11 4.66 5.50 -5.06
C PRO A 11 3.49 5.73 -6.00
N ALA A 12 3.00 4.64 -6.57
CA ALA A 12 1.82 4.69 -7.42
C ALA A 12 0.59 4.64 -6.55
N LEU A 13 -0.25 5.66 -6.66
CA LEU A 13 -1.52 5.72 -5.97
C LEU A 13 -2.64 5.68 -6.98
N THR A 14 -3.77 5.15 -6.56
CA THR A 14 -4.98 5.14 -7.37
C THR A 14 -6.12 5.73 -6.57
N LEU A 15 -7.27 5.86 -7.22
CA LEU A 15 -8.47 6.33 -6.56
C LEU A 15 -9.37 5.16 -6.26
N SER A 16 -9.92 5.14 -5.05
CA SER A 16 -10.95 4.17 -4.70
C SER A 16 -12.26 4.59 -5.36
N GLU A 17 -13.27 3.70 -5.25
CA GLU A 17 -14.56 3.97 -5.86
C GLU A 17 -15.19 5.23 -5.29
N ASP A 18 -14.94 5.53 -4.03
CA ASP A 18 -15.52 6.72 -3.41
C ASP A 18 -14.58 7.91 -3.48
N GLY A 19 -13.56 7.88 -4.34
CA GLY A 19 -12.77 9.06 -4.65
C GLY A 19 -11.63 9.36 -3.71
N HIS A 20 -11.17 8.39 -2.93
CA HIS A 20 -10.02 8.58 -2.04
C HIS A 20 -8.75 8.04 -2.66
N ALA A 21 -7.63 8.68 -2.36
CA ALA A 21 -6.32 8.17 -2.76
C ALA A 21 -5.98 6.94 -1.95
N VAL A 22 -5.57 5.87 -2.62
CA VAL A 22 -5.26 4.61 -1.96
C VAL A 22 -4.02 3.98 -2.58
N THR A 23 -3.39 3.10 -1.81
CA THR A 23 -2.34 2.22 -2.31
C THR A 23 -2.80 0.78 -2.08
N THR A 24 -1.94 -0.18 -2.37
CA THR A 24 -2.26 -1.59 -2.13
C THR A 24 -1.16 -2.27 -1.34
N SER A 25 -1.53 -3.40 -0.72
CA SER A 25 -0.56 -4.20 -0.01
C SER A 25 0.54 -4.70 -0.91
N LEU A 26 0.24 -4.93 -2.19
CA LEU A 26 1.25 -5.38 -3.15
C LEU A 26 2.32 -4.30 -3.37
N VAL A 27 1.88 -3.07 -3.56
CA VAL A 27 2.79 -1.96 -3.79
C VAL A 27 3.62 -1.68 -2.55
N VAL A 28 2.99 -1.71 -1.38
CA VAL A 28 3.69 -1.50 -0.12
C VAL A 28 4.76 -2.57 0.09
N ALA A 29 4.41 -3.84 -0.16
CA ALA A 29 5.37 -4.93 0.00
C ALA A 29 6.59 -4.71 -0.89
N SER A 30 6.35 -4.33 -2.12
CA SER A 30 7.43 -4.09 -3.07
C SER A 30 8.35 -2.98 -2.61
N HIS A 31 7.79 -1.84 -2.21
CA HIS A 31 8.60 -0.70 -1.84
C HIS A 31 9.37 -0.91 -0.54
N PHE A 32 8.76 -1.57 0.44
CA PHE A 32 9.40 -1.74 1.73
C PHE A 32 10.22 -3.03 1.82
N GLY A 33 10.34 -3.75 0.69
CA GLY A 33 11.18 -4.94 0.65
C GLY A 33 10.68 -6.06 1.52
N LYS A 34 9.36 -6.23 1.62
CA LYS A 34 8.76 -7.23 2.47
C LYS A 34 7.97 -8.20 1.62
N ARG A 35 7.83 -9.43 2.12
CA ARG A 35 6.98 -10.38 1.44
C ARG A 35 5.53 -9.96 1.61
N HIS A 36 4.75 -10.16 0.55
CA HIS A 36 3.36 -9.73 0.56
C HIS A 36 2.58 -10.36 1.70
N ALA A 37 2.83 -11.66 1.96
CA ALA A 37 2.15 -12.34 3.06
C ALA A 37 2.44 -11.68 4.41
N ASP A 38 3.66 -11.17 4.58
CA ASP A 38 4.02 -10.51 5.84
C ASP A 38 3.31 -9.17 5.98
N VAL A 39 3.13 -8.45 4.87
CA VAL A 39 2.38 -7.19 4.91
C VAL A 39 0.93 -7.46 5.27
N LEU A 40 0.33 -8.47 4.66
CA LEU A 40 -1.06 -8.82 4.99
C LEU A 40 -1.20 -9.19 6.44
N ARG A 41 -0.25 -9.96 6.97
CA ARG A 41 -0.29 -10.34 8.38
C ARG A 41 -0.15 -9.13 9.27
N ALA A 42 0.72 -8.19 8.89
CA ALA A 42 0.89 -6.96 9.68
C ALA A 42 -0.41 -6.18 9.74
N ILE A 43 -1.16 -6.13 8.65
CA ILE A 43 -2.45 -5.46 8.66
C ILE A 43 -3.42 -6.19 9.58
N GLU A 44 -3.47 -7.51 9.49
CA GLU A 44 -4.40 -8.30 10.30
C GLU A 44 -4.11 -8.19 11.78
N THR A 45 -2.85 -8.01 12.15
CA THR A 45 -2.45 -7.97 13.56
C THR A 45 -2.17 -6.55 14.03
N LEU A 46 -2.64 -5.56 13.28
CA LEU A 46 -2.32 -4.17 13.60
C LEU A 46 -2.88 -3.72 14.94
N GLY A 47 -4.01 -4.27 15.34
CA GLY A 47 -4.58 -3.92 16.64
C GLY A 47 -5.39 -2.64 16.66
N CYS A 48 -5.70 -2.09 15.49
CA CYS A 48 -6.57 -0.92 15.45
C CYS A 48 -8.02 -1.32 15.71
N SER A 49 -8.88 -0.33 15.92
CA SER A 49 -10.28 -0.62 16.16
C SER A 49 -10.93 -1.20 14.93
N PRO A 50 -12.00 -2.01 15.10
CA PRO A 50 -12.69 -2.56 13.93
C PRO A 50 -13.24 -1.48 13.00
N GLU A 51 -13.70 -0.38 13.56
CA GLU A 51 -14.22 0.71 12.75
C GLU A 51 -13.13 1.33 11.89
N PHE A 52 -11.96 1.52 12.46
CA PHE A 52 -10.83 2.04 11.68
C PHE A 52 -10.45 1.06 10.58
N ALA A 53 -10.37 -0.22 10.91
CA ALA A 53 -9.97 -1.22 9.94
C ALA A 53 -10.96 -1.27 8.77
N GLU A 54 -12.24 -1.21 9.06
CA GLU A 54 -13.26 -1.28 8.03
C GLU A 54 -13.17 -0.11 7.06
N ARG A 55 -12.86 1.08 7.58
CA ARG A 55 -12.78 2.25 6.72
C ARG A 55 -11.48 2.38 5.96
N ASN A 56 -10.42 1.76 6.44
CA ASN A 56 -9.08 2.06 5.92
C ASN A 56 -8.39 0.89 5.26
N PHE A 57 -8.92 -0.32 5.39
CA PHE A 57 -8.34 -1.52 4.78
C PHE A 57 -9.46 -2.30 4.11
N ALA A 58 -9.37 -2.44 2.80
CA ALA A 58 -10.38 -3.18 2.04
C ALA A 58 -9.72 -4.42 1.44
N PHE A 59 -10.05 -5.57 1.98
CA PHE A 59 -9.51 -6.82 1.48
C PHE A 59 -10.29 -7.28 0.25
N SER A 60 -9.55 -7.77 -0.73
CA SER A 60 -10.12 -8.29 -1.95
C SER A 60 -9.13 -9.31 -2.50
N THR A 61 -9.30 -9.69 -3.76
CA THR A 61 -8.39 -10.63 -4.38
C THR A 61 -7.89 -10.07 -5.70
N TYR A 62 -6.81 -10.67 -6.18
CA TYR A 62 -6.32 -10.40 -7.52
C TYR A 62 -5.98 -11.73 -8.16
N THR A 63 -6.02 -11.77 -9.47
CA THR A 63 -5.84 -13.01 -10.21
C THR A 63 -4.38 -13.18 -10.59
N VAL A 64 -3.86 -14.37 -10.33
CA VAL A 64 -2.49 -14.73 -10.66
C VAL A 64 -2.55 -15.89 -11.63
N ALA A 65 -1.74 -15.81 -12.68
CA ALA A 65 -1.65 -16.91 -13.63
C ALA A 65 -0.99 -18.09 -12.95
N GLY A 66 -1.67 -19.23 -12.99
CA GLY A 66 -1.12 -20.48 -12.50
C GLY A 66 -0.46 -21.23 -13.63
N GLY A 67 0.17 -22.36 -13.31
CA GLY A 67 0.75 -23.17 -14.34
C GLY A 67 -0.34 -23.80 -15.19
N LYS A 68 -0.04 -24.03 -16.46
CA LYS A 68 -0.90 -24.79 -17.35
C LYS A 68 -2.31 -24.25 -17.39
N LYS A 69 -2.43 -22.98 -17.68
CA LYS A 69 -3.72 -22.34 -17.92
C LYS A 69 -4.57 -22.15 -16.67
N SER A 70 -4.13 -22.59 -15.52
CA SER A 70 -4.90 -22.37 -14.32
C SER A 70 -4.75 -20.93 -13.86
N ARG A 71 -5.70 -20.51 -13.06
CA ARG A 71 -5.69 -19.19 -12.46
C ARG A 71 -5.98 -19.33 -10.99
N ARG A 72 -5.36 -18.46 -10.21
CA ARG A 72 -5.59 -18.44 -8.77
C ARG A 72 -5.98 -17.06 -8.35
N GLU A 73 -6.86 -17.01 -7.37
CA GLU A 73 -7.17 -15.76 -6.69
C GLU A 73 -6.32 -15.67 -5.44
N GLU A 74 -5.61 -14.55 -5.30
CA GLU A 74 -4.76 -14.32 -4.16
C GLU A 74 -5.26 -13.09 -3.42
N PRO A 75 -5.12 -13.07 -2.10
CA PRO A 75 -5.61 -11.93 -1.33
C PRO A 75 -4.76 -10.68 -1.54
N MET A 76 -5.42 -9.54 -1.43
CA MET A 76 -4.74 -8.27 -1.39
C MET A 76 -5.57 -7.30 -0.56
N CYS A 77 -4.98 -6.17 -0.24
CA CYS A 77 -5.65 -5.16 0.56
C CYS A 77 -5.43 -3.79 -0.06
N THR A 78 -6.52 -3.05 -0.21
CA THR A 78 -6.46 -1.65 -0.60
C THR A 78 -6.38 -0.82 0.67
N ILE A 79 -5.48 0.15 0.71
CA ILE A 79 -5.10 0.84 1.93
C ILE A 79 -5.20 2.34 1.72
N THR A 80 -5.95 3.02 2.60
CA THR A 80 -6.05 4.46 2.57
C THR A 80 -4.80 5.09 3.15
N ARG A 81 -4.73 6.44 3.06
CA ARG A 81 -3.64 7.17 3.68
C ARG A 81 -3.53 6.87 5.18
N ASP A 82 -4.66 6.91 5.89
CA ASP A 82 -4.62 6.68 7.33
C ASP A 82 -4.22 5.25 7.65
N GLY A 83 -4.72 4.29 6.87
CA GLY A 83 -4.33 2.91 7.05
C GLY A 83 -2.84 2.71 6.82
N PHE A 84 -2.32 3.32 5.76
CA PHE A 84 -0.89 3.25 5.48
C PHE A 84 -0.08 3.84 6.65
N THR A 85 -0.55 4.94 7.21
CA THR A 85 0.18 5.58 8.31
C THR A 85 0.36 4.63 9.49
N LEU A 86 -0.69 3.96 9.91
CA LEU A 86 -0.58 3.03 11.02
C LEU A 86 0.29 1.82 10.65
N LEU A 87 0.09 1.30 9.46
CA LEU A 87 0.86 0.14 9.01
C LEU A 87 2.35 0.47 8.98
N ALA A 88 2.70 1.63 8.45
CA ALA A 88 4.09 2.00 8.24
C ALA A 88 4.82 2.30 9.54
N MET A 89 4.10 2.54 10.62
CA MET A 89 4.75 2.75 11.90
C MET A 89 5.56 1.53 12.33
N GLY A 90 5.23 0.36 11.84
CA GLY A 90 5.98 -0.84 12.15
C GLY A 90 7.15 -1.09 11.22
N PHE A 91 7.35 -0.26 10.21
CA PHE A 91 8.46 -0.40 9.27
C PHE A 91 9.56 0.57 9.69
N THR A 92 10.76 0.06 9.94
CA THR A 92 11.82 0.88 10.50
C THR A 92 13.05 0.86 9.62
N GLY A 93 13.98 1.76 9.92
CA GLY A 93 15.24 1.84 9.20
C GLY A 93 15.27 2.97 8.19
N PRO A 94 16.47 3.34 7.71
CA PRO A 94 16.59 4.49 6.80
C PRO A 94 15.91 4.27 5.46
N GLU A 95 15.92 3.06 4.96
CA GLU A 95 15.24 2.77 3.71
C GLU A 95 13.73 2.97 3.86
N ALA A 96 13.17 2.44 4.96
CA ALA A 96 11.75 2.61 5.22
C ALA A 96 11.39 4.08 5.39
N MET A 97 12.27 4.84 6.04
CA MET A 97 11.99 6.26 6.24
C MET A 97 11.87 7.00 4.90
N ARG A 98 12.74 6.68 3.95
CA ARG A 98 12.67 7.32 2.65
C ARG A 98 11.34 7.01 1.95
N TRP A 99 10.88 5.77 2.04
CA TRP A 99 9.61 5.43 1.44
C TRP A 99 8.44 6.07 2.17
N LYS A 100 8.52 6.18 3.50
CA LYS A 100 7.46 6.87 4.25
C LYS A 100 7.32 8.31 3.80
N GLU A 101 8.43 9.01 3.62
CA GLU A 101 8.37 10.39 3.15
C GLU A 101 7.83 10.47 1.73
N ALA A 102 8.21 9.53 0.88
CA ALA A 102 7.71 9.51 -0.49
C ALA A 102 6.21 9.25 -0.54
N TYR A 103 5.70 8.37 0.33
CA TYR A 103 4.28 8.12 0.39
C TYR A 103 3.50 9.35 0.87
N ILE A 104 4.02 10.04 1.87
CA ILE A 104 3.37 11.25 2.34
C ILE A 104 3.26 12.27 1.19
N ALA A 105 4.35 12.45 0.45
CA ALA A 105 4.33 13.38 -0.66
C ALA A 105 3.35 12.94 -1.75
N ALA A 106 3.29 11.66 -2.04
CA ALA A 106 2.39 11.14 -3.07
C ALA A 106 0.94 11.31 -2.66
N PHE A 107 0.61 11.01 -1.41
CA PHE A 107 -0.76 11.20 -0.93
C PHE A 107 -1.13 12.67 -0.95
N ASN A 108 -0.21 13.55 -0.53
CA ASN A 108 -0.49 14.99 -0.57
C ASN A 108 -0.75 15.46 -1.99
N ALA A 109 0.05 15.01 -2.94
CA ALA A 109 -0.11 15.42 -4.32
C ALA A 109 -1.43 14.94 -4.90
N MET A 110 -1.79 13.69 -4.61
CA MET A 110 -3.05 13.15 -5.12
C MET A 110 -4.24 13.86 -4.52
N GLU A 111 -4.19 14.12 -3.21
CA GLU A 111 -5.30 14.79 -2.55
C GLU A 111 -5.46 16.23 -3.02
N ALA A 112 -4.36 16.89 -3.34
CA ALA A 112 -4.46 18.25 -3.86
C ALA A 112 -5.18 18.27 -5.21
N ARG A 113 -5.02 17.22 -6.00
CA ARG A 113 -5.68 17.16 -7.30
C ARG A 113 -7.17 16.82 -7.19
N LEU A 114 -7.59 16.35 -6.03
CA LEU A 114 -8.99 15.99 -5.82
C LEU A 114 -9.84 17.18 -5.38
N HIS A 115 -9.22 18.31 -5.09
CA HIS A 115 -9.93 19.50 -4.63
C HIS A 115 -9.84 20.66 -5.67
#